data_6066c4cf5acdb57310c39aa1fe8e1cd1
#
_entry.id   6066c4cf5acdb57310c39aa1fe8e1cd1
#
_cell.length_a   1.000
_cell.length_b   1.000
_cell.length_c   1.000
_cell.angle_alpha   90.00
_cell.angle_beta   90.00
_cell.angle_gamma   90.00
#
_symmetry.space_group_name_H-M   'P 1'
#
loop_
_entity.id
_entity.type
_entity.pdbx_description
1 polymer ?
#
loop_
_entity_poly.entity_id
_entity_poly.type
_entity_poly.pdbx_seq_one_letter_code
_entity_poly.pdbx_strand_id
1 'polypeptide(L)'
;MRPGYRAACAVALCGAWLASACSSASSGGGTLPSPGNEPSAGSAAAPAGGSLPGGASGESAGGATSRGGSSGALSVAGAAGAAALGGTTGDVASAGHAGEASGGHADGGSAGSAAGAGHAGSAGSAGGAGQPQVGTPKNPVLPGLYADPQIAQFNGKFYIYPTSDGFTNWLSTKFKAFSSTDLVTWKDEGVILDLGPGVSWADDRAWAPGIAFKSGTYYFYFAAAQQIGVATATSPTGPFKDALGHPLVTTGQYGGQSIDPYAFTDDDGRAYLYFGNGSSAHVAELNADMVSFKTEPQAISVPGFREGSVAFKRNGTYYFMWSENDTRSEDYDVAYAKGSSPLGPFTKPAGNPILQKNAPQGILGTGHNSVLQLANGDWYIAYHRFAIPNGDGTHREVCLDRLVFNADGSIAPVKPTL
;
A
#
# COMPACT_ATOMS: atom_id res chain seq x y z
N MET A 1 -44.54 -53.47 9.90
CA MET A 1 -45.61 -52.97 10.77
C MET A 1 -45.47 -51.48 10.92
N ARG A 2 -46.39 -50.76 10.29
CA ARG A 2 -46.69 -49.30 10.59
C ARG A 2 -47.63 -49.29 11.80
N PRO A 3 -47.92 -48.14 12.49
CA PRO A 3 -48.29 -46.81 12.04
C PRO A 3 -47.53 -45.71 12.79
N GLY A 4 -47.34 -44.42 12.39
CA GLY A 4 -48.26 -43.48 11.73
C GLY A 4 -49.10 -42.68 12.72
N TYR A 5 -48.73 -41.40 12.95
CA TYR A 5 -49.72 -40.38 13.30
C TYR A 5 -49.25 -38.97 12.84
N ARG A 6 -50.24 -38.33 12.19
CA ARG A 6 -50.26 -37.01 11.57
C ARG A 6 -50.87 -35.96 12.52
N ALA A 7 -50.68 -34.72 12.12
CA ALA A 7 -51.54 -33.53 12.24
C ALA A 7 -51.35 -32.70 13.52
N ALA A 8 -51.54 -31.39 13.54
CA ALA A 8 -52.21 -30.48 12.64
C ALA A 8 -51.76 -29.03 12.88
N CYS A 9 -52.01 -28.23 11.86
CA CYS A 9 -51.98 -26.76 11.82
C CYS A 9 -52.84 -26.07 12.89
N ALA A 10 -52.46 -24.88 13.29
CA ALA A 10 -53.38 -23.79 13.65
C ALA A 10 -52.84 -22.44 13.24
N VAL A 11 -53.52 -21.85 12.28
CA VAL A 11 -53.50 -20.47 11.82
C VAL A 11 -54.41 -19.66 12.78
N ALA A 12 -54.00 -18.50 13.20
CA ALA A 12 -54.90 -17.47 13.70
C ALA A 12 -54.43 -16.05 13.23
N LEU A 13 -55.29 -15.50 12.41
CA LEU A 13 -55.36 -14.15 11.91
C LEU A 13 -56.05 -13.19 12.92
N CYS A 14 -55.97 -11.90 12.61
CA CYS A 14 -56.74 -10.73 13.06
C CYS A 14 -56.02 -9.91 14.14
N GLY A 15 -55.96 -8.60 14.01
CA GLY A 15 -56.67 -7.66 13.14
C GLY A 15 -56.09 -6.23 13.32
N ALA A 16 -56.28 -5.48 12.26
CA ALA A 16 -55.99 -4.08 12.11
C ALA A 16 -56.89 -3.18 13.00
N TRP A 17 -56.32 -2.06 13.42
CA TRP A 17 -57.15 -0.86 13.74
C TRP A 17 -56.46 0.38 13.19
N LEU A 18 -57.12 0.99 12.21
CA LEU A 18 -57.01 2.36 11.75
C LEU A 18 -57.74 3.28 12.72
N ALA A 19 -57.19 4.42 13.02
CA ALA A 19 -57.93 5.61 13.38
C ALA A 19 -57.21 6.86 12.89
N SER A 20 -57.82 7.43 11.87
CA SER A 20 -57.68 8.78 11.35
C SER A 20 -58.43 9.76 12.29
N ALA A 21 -57.90 10.93 12.53
CA ALA A 21 -58.71 12.14 12.72
C ALA A 21 -57.88 13.39 12.48
N CYS A 22 -58.46 14.16 11.61
CA CYS A 22 -58.16 15.46 11.09
C CYS A 22 -58.35 16.65 12.05
N SER A 23 -57.76 17.77 11.63
CA SER A 23 -58.20 19.18 11.67
C SER A 23 -57.95 19.91 12.99
N SER A 24 -57.48 21.13 12.99
CA SER A 24 -57.80 22.31 12.19
C SER A 24 -56.86 23.46 12.41
N ALA A 25 -56.77 24.32 11.46
CA ALA A 25 -56.03 25.57 11.38
C ALA A 25 -56.54 26.65 12.35
N SER A 26 -55.66 27.55 12.76
CA SER A 26 -56.01 28.97 12.80
C SER A 26 -54.78 29.87 12.66
N SER A 27 -54.94 30.84 11.83
CA SER A 27 -54.18 31.98 11.41
C SER A 27 -53.93 33.02 12.50
N GLY A 28 -52.81 33.73 12.36
CA GLY A 28 -52.52 34.98 13.08
C GLY A 28 -51.08 35.38 12.78
N GLY A 29 -50.84 36.17 11.96
CA GLY A 29 -50.44 37.37 11.41
C GLY A 29 -49.77 38.31 12.41
N GLY A 30 -48.55 38.79 12.04
CA GLY A 30 -47.82 39.80 12.82
C GLY A 30 -46.45 40.06 12.24
N THR A 31 -46.42 40.93 11.29
CA THR A 31 -45.44 41.94 10.80
C THR A 31 -44.06 42.01 11.43
N LEU A 32 -43.09 42.08 10.54
CA LEU A 32 -41.73 42.61 10.70
C LEU A 32 -41.72 44.08 11.12
N PRO A 33 -40.62 44.62 11.71
CA PRO A 33 -39.77 45.51 10.92
C PRO A 33 -38.26 45.33 11.09
N SER A 34 -37.53 45.52 10.02
CA SER A 34 -36.17 46.08 9.99
C SER A 34 -36.28 47.58 9.70
N PRO A 35 -35.19 48.38 9.64
CA PRO A 35 -33.79 48.28 10.03
C PRO A 35 -33.29 49.51 10.86
N GLY A 36 -32.05 49.50 11.27
CA GLY A 36 -31.44 50.72 11.82
C GLY A 36 -29.93 50.56 12.12
N ASN A 37 -29.16 51.06 11.24
CA ASN A 37 -27.88 51.81 11.31
C ASN A 37 -26.87 51.57 12.42
N GLU A 38 -25.65 51.33 11.91
CA GLU A 38 -24.36 51.69 12.56
C GLU A 38 -24.29 53.16 13.01
N PRO A 39 -23.36 53.51 13.94
CA PRO A 39 -22.18 54.20 13.43
C PRO A 39 -20.83 53.77 14.03
N SER A 40 -19.88 54.10 13.23
CA SER A 40 -18.42 54.05 13.29
C SER A 40 -17.75 54.80 14.44
N ALA A 41 -16.48 54.31 14.66
CA ALA A 41 -15.25 55.02 14.94
C ALA A 41 -14.94 55.47 16.39
N GLY A 42 -13.75 55.06 16.83
CA GLY A 42 -13.05 55.59 18.01
C GLY A 42 -11.66 54.99 18.17
N SER A 43 -10.74 55.58 17.46
CA SER A 43 -9.28 55.46 17.66
C SER A 43 -8.86 56.10 18.95
N ALA A 44 -7.91 55.48 19.71
CA ALA A 44 -6.83 56.17 20.48
C ALA A 44 -5.98 55.16 21.29
N ALA A 45 -4.74 55.02 20.87
CA ALA A 45 -3.51 55.46 21.52
C ALA A 45 -3.09 54.74 22.82
N ALA A 46 -1.90 54.13 22.68
CA ALA A 46 -1.04 53.69 23.77
C ALA A 46 -0.49 54.88 24.59
N PRO A 47 0.02 54.64 25.79
CA PRO A 47 1.38 55.08 26.00
C PRO A 47 2.34 54.05 26.60
N ALA A 48 3.58 54.32 26.31
CA ALA A 48 4.79 53.64 26.69
C ALA A 48 5.22 53.91 28.15
N GLY A 49 6.11 53.06 28.65
CA GLY A 49 7.21 53.50 29.50
C GLY A 49 7.20 52.96 30.92
N GLY A 50 8.31 52.32 31.28
CA GLY A 50 8.66 52.06 32.68
C GLY A 50 9.80 51.05 32.80
N SER A 51 10.98 51.64 32.89
CA SER A 51 12.31 51.02 33.01
C SER A 51 12.55 50.28 34.33
N LEU A 52 13.55 49.37 34.23
CA LEU A 52 14.33 48.67 35.27
C LEU A 52 14.81 49.54 36.44
N PRO A 53 15.22 48.97 37.62
CA PRO A 53 16.56 48.43 37.83
C PRO A 53 16.56 47.18 38.73
N GLY A 54 17.49 46.22 38.70
CA GLY A 54 18.91 46.30 38.97
C GLY A 54 19.23 45.86 40.40
N GLY A 55 20.07 44.82 40.57
CA GLY A 55 20.64 44.38 41.85
C GLY A 55 20.95 42.88 41.71
N ALA A 56 22.04 42.46 41.45
CA ALA A 56 23.42 42.37 41.86
C ALA A 56 23.65 41.47 43.09
N SER A 57 24.53 40.51 42.85
CA SER A 57 25.56 39.92 43.74
C SER A 57 25.19 38.90 44.82
N GLY A 58 25.98 37.81 44.77
CA GLY A 58 26.17 36.87 45.86
C GLY A 58 26.98 35.64 45.47
N GLU A 59 28.30 35.85 45.35
CA GLU A 59 29.30 34.76 45.33
C GLU A 59 29.35 34.01 46.67
N SER A 60 29.75 32.72 46.60
CA SER A 60 30.75 32.03 47.46
C SER A 60 30.70 30.56 47.05
N ALA A 61 31.65 29.94 46.44
CA ALA A 61 33.03 29.60 46.79
C ALA A 61 33.12 28.44 47.82
N GLY A 62 33.84 27.44 47.44
CA GLY A 62 34.48 26.40 48.26
C GLY A 62 33.86 25.04 48.07
N GLY A 63 34.59 24.04 47.77
CA GLY A 63 35.97 23.73 47.82
C GLY A 63 36.18 22.26 47.47
N ALA A 64 37.18 22.03 46.72
CA ALA A 64 38.04 20.96 46.44
C ALA A 64 38.13 19.75 47.43
N THR A 65 38.37 18.57 46.87
CA THR A 65 39.55 17.71 46.92
C THR A 65 39.12 16.31 46.51
N SER A 66 39.61 15.75 45.44
CA SER A 66 40.86 15.13 45.02
C SER A 66 41.06 13.70 45.56
N ARG A 67 41.57 12.89 44.62
CA ARG A 67 42.28 11.60 44.66
C ARG A 67 41.42 10.39 44.34
N GLY A 68 41.76 9.55 43.35
CA GLY A 68 43.03 9.26 42.72
C GLY A 68 43.18 7.73 42.70
N GLY A 69 43.68 7.17 41.65
CA GLY A 69 44.05 5.77 41.54
C GLY A 69 43.44 5.13 40.30
N SER A 70 44.04 5.12 39.20
CA SER A 70 45.27 4.51 38.71
C SER A 70 45.10 3.06 38.29
N SER A 71 45.20 2.90 36.98
CA SER A 71 45.96 1.89 36.23
C SER A 71 45.59 0.41 36.32
N GLY A 72 45.51 -0.19 35.15
CA GLY A 72 45.58 -1.62 34.93
C GLY A 72 45.39 -1.99 33.47
N ALA A 73 46.28 -1.55 32.60
CA ALA A 73 46.48 -2.14 31.28
C ALA A 73 47.22 -3.46 31.42
N LEU A 74 46.74 -4.48 30.76
CA LEU A 74 47.57 -5.65 30.42
C LEU A 74 47.23 -6.06 28.98
N SER A 75 48.12 -5.67 28.10
CA SER A 75 48.36 -6.24 26.79
C SER A 75 49.14 -7.54 26.95
N VAL A 76 48.73 -8.59 26.29
CA VAL A 76 49.60 -9.70 25.95
C VAL A 76 49.47 -10.02 24.48
N ALA A 77 50.55 -9.73 23.77
CA ALA A 77 50.84 -10.20 22.43
C ALA A 77 51.51 -11.59 22.54
N GLY A 78 51.33 -12.39 21.52
CA GLY A 78 52.08 -13.65 21.32
C GLY A 78 51.42 -14.37 20.18
N ALA A 79 51.87 -14.34 19.06
CA ALA A 79 53.06 -14.74 18.32
C ALA A 79 52.78 -15.98 17.48
N ALA A 80 53.01 -15.78 16.23
CA ALA A 80 53.24 -16.62 15.08
C ALA A 80 53.56 -18.09 15.30
N GLY A 81 53.07 -18.94 14.41
CA GLY A 81 53.51 -20.28 14.14
C GLY A 81 53.19 -20.68 12.71
N ALA A 82 54.13 -20.38 11.83
CA ALA A 82 54.17 -20.92 10.48
C ALA A 82 54.76 -22.36 10.51
N ALA A 83 54.17 -23.25 9.75
CA ALA A 83 54.87 -24.43 9.27
C ALA A 83 54.31 -24.78 7.87
N ALA A 84 55.18 -24.57 6.90
CA ALA A 84 55.09 -25.09 5.53
C ALA A 84 55.70 -26.51 5.49
N LEU A 85 55.36 -27.23 4.44
CA LEU A 85 56.03 -28.31 3.73
C LEU A 85 54.94 -29.31 3.30
N GLY A 86 54.81 -29.75 2.11
CA GLY A 86 55.59 -29.85 0.95
C GLY A 86 54.91 -30.81 0.00
N GLY A 87 54.86 -30.51 -1.27
CA GLY A 87 55.20 -31.10 -2.50
C GLY A 87 54.60 -32.53 -2.77
N THR A 88 54.08 -32.72 -3.93
CA THR A 88 54.76 -33.23 -5.13
C THR A 88 53.77 -33.33 -6.27
N THR A 89 54.07 -32.67 -7.34
CA THR A 89 54.21 -33.01 -8.76
C THR A 89 53.54 -34.29 -9.27
N GLY A 90 52.84 -34.16 -10.38
CA GLY A 90 52.43 -35.26 -11.25
C GLY A 90 51.78 -34.72 -12.50
N ASP A 91 52.62 -34.26 -13.44
CA ASP A 91 52.27 -34.09 -14.87
C ASP A 91 51.86 -35.42 -15.46
N VAL A 92 51.00 -35.41 -16.47
CA VAL A 92 51.20 -35.90 -17.84
C VAL A 92 50.03 -35.45 -18.74
N ALA A 93 50.30 -34.75 -19.66
CA ALA A 93 50.18 -34.57 -21.09
C ALA A 93 49.32 -35.61 -21.84
N SER A 94 48.51 -35.14 -22.76
CA SER A 94 48.75 -35.04 -24.18
C SER A 94 47.61 -35.56 -25.06
N ALA A 95 47.28 -34.73 -26.06
CA ALA A 95 46.94 -34.97 -27.45
C ALA A 95 45.67 -35.79 -27.74
N GLY A 96 44.79 -35.31 -28.56
CA GLY A 96 44.84 -34.65 -29.81
C GLY A 96 43.88 -35.33 -30.76
N HIS A 97 43.13 -34.69 -31.51
CA HIS A 97 43.07 -34.78 -32.95
C HIS A 97 41.79 -34.17 -33.52
N ALA A 98 42.02 -33.41 -34.52
CA ALA A 98 41.11 -32.71 -35.40
C ALA A 98 40.20 -33.63 -36.23
N GLY A 99 39.07 -33.09 -36.63
CA GLY A 99 38.23 -33.64 -37.68
C GLY A 99 37.41 -32.51 -38.31
N GLU A 100 37.92 -31.94 -39.38
CA GLU A 100 37.18 -31.07 -40.30
C GLU A 100 36.14 -31.84 -41.09
N ALA A 101 34.98 -31.23 -41.35
CA ALA A 101 34.26 -31.29 -42.63
C ALA A 101 33.13 -30.29 -42.68
N SER A 102 33.32 -29.24 -43.36
CA SER A 102 32.66 -28.64 -44.54
C SER A 102 31.14 -28.68 -44.65
N GLY A 103 30.55 -27.47 -44.75
CA GLY A 103 29.76 -27.07 -45.90
C GLY A 103 28.23 -27.06 -45.70
N GLY A 104 27.65 -25.87 -45.74
CA GLY A 104 26.23 -25.71 -46.01
C GLY A 104 25.73 -24.31 -45.70
N HIS A 105 25.79 -23.43 -46.68
CA HIS A 105 25.08 -22.15 -46.71
C HIS A 105 23.57 -22.40 -46.81
N ALA A 106 22.80 -21.68 -46.00
CA ALA A 106 21.45 -21.25 -46.39
C ALA A 106 21.05 -19.98 -45.60
N ASP A 107 20.56 -19.04 -46.35
CA ASP A 107 20.20 -17.65 -46.03
C ASP A 107 19.06 -17.48 -45.06
N GLY A 108 19.13 -16.35 -44.32
CA GLY A 108 18.07 -15.37 -44.22
C GLY A 108 16.88 -15.67 -43.32
N GLY A 109 16.86 -15.05 -42.14
CA GLY A 109 15.67 -14.94 -41.35
C GLY A 109 15.90 -14.12 -40.10
N SER A 110 15.84 -12.79 -40.22
CA SER A 110 15.82 -11.86 -39.11
C SER A 110 14.53 -12.06 -38.33
N ALA A 111 14.61 -12.69 -37.17
CA ALA A 111 13.52 -12.69 -36.17
C ALA A 111 13.94 -11.81 -35.01
N GLY A 112 13.32 -10.64 -34.92
CA GLY A 112 13.47 -9.73 -33.82
C GLY A 112 12.97 -10.36 -32.53
N SER A 113 13.85 -10.49 -31.57
CA SER A 113 13.51 -10.88 -30.20
C SER A 113 12.78 -9.73 -29.52
N ALA A 114 11.47 -9.83 -29.42
CA ALA A 114 10.70 -9.02 -28.49
C ALA A 114 10.98 -9.54 -27.07
N ALA A 115 11.76 -8.79 -26.30
CA ALA A 115 11.95 -9.01 -24.88
C ALA A 115 10.63 -8.80 -24.16
N GLY A 116 10.09 -9.85 -23.59
CA GLY A 116 8.86 -9.81 -22.81
C GLY A 116 9.03 -8.98 -21.54
N ALA A 117 8.12 -8.06 -21.34
CA ALA A 117 8.04 -7.26 -20.12
C ALA A 117 7.57 -8.12 -18.94
N GLY A 118 8.31 -8.07 -17.85
CA GLY A 118 8.00 -8.76 -16.59
C GLY A 118 6.67 -8.31 -16.00
N HIS A 119 5.88 -9.27 -15.59
CA HIS A 119 4.55 -9.06 -15.01
C HIS A 119 4.64 -8.90 -13.50
N ALA A 120 3.98 -7.90 -12.95
CA ALA A 120 3.60 -7.91 -11.55
C ALA A 120 2.64 -9.10 -11.36
N GLY A 121 3.13 -10.15 -10.68
CA GLY A 121 2.35 -11.34 -10.35
C GLY A 121 1.81 -12.15 -11.53
N SER A 122 2.66 -12.75 -12.37
CA SER A 122 2.20 -13.67 -13.40
C SER A 122 1.92 -15.05 -12.83
N ALA A 123 0.65 -15.39 -12.69
CA ALA A 123 0.19 -16.76 -12.50
C ALA A 123 0.41 -17.54 -13.79
N GLY A 124 0.97 -18.76 -13.68
CA GLY A 124 1.30 -19.66 -14.76
C GLY A 124 0.20 -19.81 -15.81
N SER A 125 0.64 -19.87 -17.07
CA SER A 125 -0.16 -20.04 -18.27
C SER A 125 -0.97 -21.33 -18.23
N ALA A 126 -2.27 -21.24 -18.00
CA ALA A 126 -3.25 -22.29 -18.28
C ALA A 126 -4.11 -21.82 -19.47
N GLY A 127 -4.13 -22.67 -20.49
CA GLY A 127 -4.85 -22.65 -21.76
C GLY A 127 -5.75 -21.47 -22.11
N GLY A 128 -5.51 -20.92 -23.26
CA GLY A 128 -6.25 -20.05 -24.18
C GLY A 128 -7.62 -19.52 -23.80
N ALA A 129 -7.76 -18.80 -22.70
CA ALA A 129 -8.87 -17.90 -22.49
C ALA A 129 -8.54 -16.56 -23.20
N GLY A 130 -9.39 -16.11 -24.10
CA GLY A 130 -9.25 -14.81 -24.76
C GLY A 130 -8.96 -13.70 -23.75
N GLN A 131 -8.07 -12.78 -24.13
CA GLN A 131 -7.72 -11.64 -23.27
C GLN A 131 -8.98 -10.87 -22.88
N PRO A 132 -9.13 -10.46 -21.61
CA PRO A 132 -10.26 -9.65 -21.18
C PRO A 132 -10.34 -8.37 -22.03
N GLN A 133 -11.52 -8.14 -22.62
CA GLN A 133 -11.78 -6.86 -23.27
C GLN A 133 -12.04 -5.83 -22.18
N VAL A 134 -11.07 -4.95 -21.97
CA VAL A 134 -11.22 -3.89 -20.98
C VAL A 134 -11.94 -2.68 -21.58
N GLY A 135 -12.91 -2.16 -20.84
CA GLY A 135 -13.57 -0.90 -21.15
C GLY A 135 -12.80 0.31 -20.57
N THR A 136 -13.39 1.48 -20.69
CA THR A 136 -12.89 2.68 -20.01
C THR A 136 -13.50 2.73 -18.60
N PRO A 137 -12.68 2.69 -17.54
CA PRO A 137 -13.17 2.84 -16.17
C PRO A 137 -13.95 4.15 -16.00
N LYS A 138 -14.93 4.13 -15.12
CA LYS A 138 -15.67 5.33 -14.68
C LYS A 138 -15.49 5.48 -13.19
N ASN A 139 -14.93 6.59 -12.78
CA ASN A 139 -14.64 6.85 -11.38
C ASN A 139 -15.82 7.45 -10.61
N PRO A 140 -16.09 7.04 -9.36
CA PRO A 140 -15.38 5.95 -8.66
C PRO A 140 -15.74 4.57 -9.23
N VAL A 141 -14.75 3.65 -9.27
CA VAL A 141 -14.96 2.30 -9.82
C VAL A 141 -15.69 1.36 -8.87
N LEU A 142 -15.67 1.61 -7.57
CA LEU A 142 -16.38 0.83 -6.56
C LEU A 142 -17.55 1.63 -5.99
N PRO A 143 -18.70 1.00 -5.74
CA PRO A 143 -19.83 1.64 -5.08
C PRO A 143 -19.59 1.71 -3.56
N GLY A 144 -19.50 2.90 -3.01
CA GLY A 144 -19.32 3.13 -1.57
C GLY A 144 -17.95 3.70 -1.20
N LEU A 145 -17.67 3.76 0.09
CA LEU A 145 -16.46 4.36 0.63
C LEU A 145 -15.38 3.29 0.81
N TYR A 146 -14.36 3.40 0.02
CA TYR A 146 -13.20 2.51 0.01
C TYR A 146 -11.93 3.31 -0.30
N ALA A 147 -10.81 2.85 0.25
CA ALA A 147 -9.52 3.52 0.08
C ALA A 147 -8.38 2.50 -0.14
N ASP A 148 -7.17 2.99 -0.34
CA ASP A 148 -5.93 2.21 -0.34
C ASP A 148 -6.01 0.95 -1.24
N PRO A 149 -6.42 1.10 -2.52
CA PRO A 149 -6.75 -0.04 -3.35
C PRO A 149 -5.50 -0.81 -3.79
N GLN A 150 -5.48 -2.12 -3.54
CA GLN A 150 -4.57 -3.05 -4.21
C GLN A 150 -5.29 -3.68 -5.39
N ILE A 151 -4.85 -3.37 -6.62
CA ILE A 151 -5.35 -4.00 -7.84
C ILE A 151 -4.44 -5.15 -8.28
N ALA A 152 -5.03 -6.25 -8.72
CA ALA A 152 -4.31 -7.42 -9.22
C ALA A 152 -5.10 -8.14 -10.32
N GLN A 153 -4.41 -8.98 -11.12
CA GLN A 153 -5.04 -9.85 -12.10
C GLN A 153 -4.68 -11.31 -11.81
N PHE A 154 -5.69 -12.16 -11.67
CA PHE A 154 -5.52 -13.61 -11.49
C PHE A 154 -6.49 -14.36 -12.41
N ASN A 155 -6.00 -15.36 -13.13
CA ASN A 155 -6.80 -16.24 -13.98
C ASN A 155 -7.73 -15.48 -14.95
N GLY A 156 -7.25 -14.39 -15.55
CA GLY A 156 -8.00 -13.58 -16.50
C GLY A 156 -9.05 -12.65 -15.88
N LYS A 157 -9.17 -12.58 -14.56
CA LYS A 157 -10.02 -11.64 -13.83
C LYS A 157 -9.21 -10.60 -13.08
N PHE A 158 -9.77 -9.42 -12.95
CA PHE A 158 -9.22 -8.33 -12.15
C PHE A 158 -9.85 -8.35 -10.75
N TYR A 159 -9.04 -7.95 -9.76
CA TYR A 159 -9.46 -7.86 -8.36
C TYR A 159 -9.00 -6.56 -7.76
N ILE A 160 -9.84 -5.95 -6.94
CA ILE A 160 -9.46 -4.83 -6.06
C ILE A 160 -9.70 -5.26 -4.62
N TYR A 161 -8.69 -5.04 -3.80
CA TYR A 161 -8.71 -5.27 -2.35
C TYR A 161 -8.51 -3.91 -1.68
N PRO A 162 -9.58 -3.27 -1.22
CA PRO A 162 -9.47 -1.95 -0.61
C PRO A 162 -9.51 -2.01 0.92
N THR A 163 -9.13 -0.91 1.56
CA THR A 163 -9.58 -0.56 2.91
C THR A 163 -11.07 -0.22 2.87
N SER A 164 -11.87 -0.78 3.78
CA SER A 164 -13.23 -0.30 4.03
C SER A 164 -13.17 1.04 4.76
N ASP A 165 -13.79 2.07 4.21
CA ASP A 165 -13.68 3.45 4.69
C ASP A 165 -15.03 4.03 5.19
N GLY A 166 -15.06 5.27 5.65
CA GLY A 166 -16.25 5.89 6.25
C GLY A 166 -16.38 5.65 7.76
N PHE A 167 -15.34 5.16 8.41
CA PHE A 167 -15.32 4.91 9.86
C PHE A 167 -14.56 6.02 10.60
N THR A 168 -15.12 6.48 11.72
CA THR A 168 -14.42 7.40 12.61
C THR A 168 -13.06 6.82 13.02
N ASN A 169 -11.99 7.59 12.93
CA ASN A 169 -10.61 7.17 13.22
C ASN A 169 -10.16 5.92 12.45
N TRP A 170 -10.74 5.66 11.26
CA TRP A 170 -10.44 4.51 10.42
C TRP A 170 -10.57 3.14 11.11
N LEU A 171 -11.56 3.01 12.02
CA LEU A 171 -11.77 1.81 12.84
C LEU A 171 -12.52 0.69 12.07
N SER A 172 -12.12 0.44 10.82
CA SER A 172 -12.63 -0.72 10.06
C SER A 172 -12.09 -2.04 10.64
N THR A 173 -12.89 -3.11 10.51
CA THR A 173 -12.54 -4.44 11.03
C THR A 173 -12.54 -5.52 9.96
N LYS A 174 -12.89 -5.18 8.71
CA LYS A 174 -13.13 -6.17 7.66
C LYS A 174 -12.46 -5.79 6.36
N PHE A 175 -11.89 -6.79 5.72
CA PHE A 175 -11.40 -6.69 4.36
C PHE A 175 -12.39 -7.32 3.39
N LYS A 176 -12.58 -6.69 2.25
CA LYS A 176 -13.41 -7.13 1.14
C LYS A 176 -12.58 -7.33 -0.12
N ALA A 177 -13.14 -8.06 -1.06
CA ALA A 177 -12.62 -8.14 -2.42
C ALA A 177 -13.71 -7.75 -3.42
N PHE A 178 -13.29 -7.13 -4.52
CA PHE A 178 -14.13 -6.87 -5.67
C PHE A 178 -13.50 -7.50 -6.89
N SER A 179 -14.30 -8.05 -7.80
CA SER A 179 -13.80 -8.66 -9.03
C SER A 179 -14.45 -8.06 -10.28
N SER A 180 -13.68 -8.03 -11.36
CA SER A 180 -14.14 -7.55 -12.67
C SER A 180 -13.55 -8.40 -13.80
N THR A 181 -14.22 -8.43 -14.94
CA THR A 181 -13.69 -9.00 -16.19
C THR A 181 -13.37 -7.91 -17.22
N ASP A 182 -13.75 -6.65 -16.96
CA ASP A 182 -13.70 -5.57 -17.93
C ASP A 182 -13.13 -4.23 -17.39
N LEU A 183 -12.75 -4.16 -16.10
CA LEU A 183 -12.33 -2.95 -15.37
C LEU A 183 -13.43 -1.86 -15.23
N VAL A 184 -14.65 -2.15 -15.65
CA VAL A 184 -15.78 -1.21 -15.62
C VAL A 184 -16.84 -1.65 -14.62
N THR A 185 -17.20 -2.91 -14.67
CA THR A 185 -18.22 -3.51 -13.82
C THR A 185 -17.55 -4.33 -12.72
N TRP A 186 -17.77 -3.95 -11.47
CA TRP A 186 -17.17 -4.61 -10.32
C TRP A 186 -18.22 -5.31 -9.48
N LYS A 187 -17.98 -6.58 -9.19
CA LYS A 187 -18.79 -7.42 -8.31
C LYS A 187 -18.20 -7.40 -6.91
N ASP A 188 -19.00 -7.07 -5.89
CA ASP A 188 -18.64 -7.26 -4.48
C ASP A 188 -18.62 -8.76 -4.17
N GLU A 189 -17.45 -9.29 -3.85
CA GLU A 189 -17.24 -10.70 -3.49
C GLU A 189 -17.47 -10.97 -1.98
N GLY A 190 -17.77 -9.91 -1.22
CA GLY A 190 -18.03 -9.98 0.21
C GLY A 190 -16.78 -9.87 1.07
N VAL A 191 -16.92 -10.20 2.34
CA VAL A 191 -15.83 -10.18 3.33
C VAL A 191 -14.92 -11.38 3.12
N ILE A 192 -13.62 -11.10 2.97
CA ILE A 192 -12.59 -12.13 2.74
C ILE A 192 -11.74 -12.40 3.97
N LEU A 193 -11.66 -11.43 4.90
CA LEU A 193 -11.02 -11.55 6.21
C LEU A 193 -11.72 -10.62 7.19
N ASP A 194 -12.06 -11.12 8.38
CA ASP A 194 -12.69 -10.36 9.48
C ASP A 194 -11.73 -10.38 10.68
N LEU A 195 -11.30 -9.20 11.15
CA LEU A 195 -10.44 -9.09 12.33
C LEU A 195 -11.22 -9.53 13.58
N GLY A 196 -10.49 -9.96 14.59
CA GLY A 196 -11.08 -10.59 15.78
C GLY A 196 -11.43 -12.05 15.54
N PRO A 197 -12.49 -12.38 14.79
CA PRO A 197 -12.82 -13.79 14.48
C PRO A 197 -11.77 -14.50 13.63
N GLY A 198 -11.14 -13.81 12.69
CA GLY A 198 -10.17 -14.38 11.76
C GLY A 198 -8.71 -14.07 12.10
N VAL A 199 -8.47 -13.11 13.00
CA VAL A 199 -7.13 -12.62 13.41
C VAL A 199 -7.15 -12.38 14.91
N SER A 200 -6.60 -13.31 15.68
CA SER A 200 -6.74 -13.30 17.15
C SER A 200 -5.97 -12.16 17.87
N TRP A 201 -5.01 -11.53 17.18
CA TRP A 201 -4.13 -10.52 17.75
C TRP A 201 -4.52 -9.08 17.40
N ALA A 202 -5.57 -8.89 16.60
CA ALA A 202 -6.07 -7.57 16.22
C ALA A 202 -7.57 -7.62 15.91
N ASP A 203 -8.28 -6.55 16.27
CA ASP A 203 -9.72 -6.40 16.10
C ASP A 203 -10.13 -5.02 15.54
N ASP A 204 -9.16 -4.17 15.16
CA ASP A 204 -9.40 -2.86 14.57
C ASP A 204 -8.36 -2.49 13.49
N ARG A 205 -8.64 -1.41 12.78
CA ARG A 205 -7.73 -0.82 11.78
C ARG A 205 -7.32 -1.79 10.69
N ALA A 206 -8.31 -2.43 10.07
CA ALA A 206 -8.14 -3.23 8.87
C ALA A 206 -7.81 -2.33 7.67
N TRP A 207 -6.52 -2.13 7.36
CA TRP A 207 -6.03 -1.13 6.40
C TRP A 207 -5.14 -1.70 5.32
N ALA A 208 -5.13 -1.01 4.17
CA ALA A 208 -4.14 -1.04 3.09
C ALA A 208 -3.59 -2.45 2.81
N PRO A 209 -4.39 -3.35 2.22
CA PRO A 209 -3.95 -4.71 1.97
C PRO A 209 -3.04 -4.81 0.75
N GLY A 210 -2.12 -5.79 0.79
CA GLY A 210 -1.34 -6.28 -0.34
C GLY A 210 -1.70 -7.72 -0.66
N ILE A 211 -1.54 -8.14 -1.92
CA ILE A 211 -1.81 -9.52 -2.34
C ILE A 211 -0.68 -10.07 -3.20
N ALA A 212 -0.32 -11.33 -2.99
CA ALA A 212 0.58 -12.08 -3.84
C ALA A 212 0.01 -13.48 -4.12
N PHE A 213 0.48 -14.10 -5.21
CA PHE A 213 0.14 -15.48 -5.54
C PHE A 213 1.42 -16.26 -5.79
N LYS A 214 1.56 -17.42 -5.16
CA LYS A 214 2.69 -18.32 -5.38
C LYS A 214 2.26 -19.76 -5.16
N SER A 215 2.59 -20.62 -6.13
CA SER A 215 2.40 -22.08 -6.01
C SER A 215 1.00 -22.52 -5.56
N GLY A 216 -0.04 -21.89 -6.11
CA GLY A 216 -1.44 -22.23 -5.81
C GLY A 216 -2.02 -21.58 -4.55
N THR A 217 -1.24 -20.78 -3.84
CA THR A 217 -1.64 -20.08 -2.62
C THR A 217 -1.66 -18.58 -2.83
N TYR A 218 -2.70 -17.91 -2.37
CA TYR A 218 -2.82 -16.47 -2.27
C TYR A 218 -2.37 -16.03 -0.87
N TYR A 219 -1.50 -15.03 -0.82
CA TYR A 219 -0.94 -14.43 0.40
C TYR A 219 -1.48 -13.01 0.50
N PHE A 220 -2.29 -12.76 1.50
CA PHE A 220 -2.92 -11.49 1.77
C PHE A 220 -2.20 -10.83 2.94
N TYR A 221 -1.39 -9.82 2.64
CA TYR A 221 -0.73 -9.00 3.64
C TYR A 221 -1.67 -7.85 4.01
N PHE A 222 -1.73 -7.51 5.27
CA PHE A 222 -2.66 -6.49 5.74
C PHE A 222 -2.10 -5.74 6.95
N ALA A 223 -2.52 -4.49 7.10
CA ALA A 223 -2.33 -3.78 8.35
C ALA A 223 -3.54 -4.00 9.26
N ALA A 224 -3.29 -4.28 10.55
CA ALA A 224 -4.29 -4.37 11.60
C ALA A 224 -3.68 -3.89 12.91
N ALA A 225 -4.39 -3.05 13.67
CA ALA A 225 -3.88 -2.44 14.91
C ALA A 225 -2.47 -1.80 14.72
N GLN A 226 -2.19 -1.24 13.54
CA GLN A 226 -0.90 -0.64 13.15
C GLN A 226 0.27 -1.64 13.12
N GLN A 227 -0.01 -2.91 12.87
CA GLN A 227 0.92 -4.02 12.71
C GLN A 227 0.64 -4.72 11.39
N ILE A 228 1.59 -5.45 10.84
CA ILE A 228 1.42 -6.19 9.59
C ILE A 228 1.19 -7.66 9.88
N GLY A 229 0.10 -8.20 9.33
CA GLY A 229 -0.18 -9.63 9.28
C GLY A 229 -0.08 -10.20 7.89
N VAL A 230 -0.12 -11.53 7.81
CA VAL A 230 -0.25 -12.27 6.57
C VAL A 230 -1.28 -13.39 6.75
N ALA A 231 -2.21 -13.48 5.81
CA ALA A 231 -3.23 -14.53 5.77
C ALA A 231 -3.16 -15.27 4.43
N THR A 232 -3.61 -16.51 4.39
CA THR A 232 -3.53 -17.36 3.20
C THR A 232 -4.89 -17.92 2.79
N ALA A 233 -5.05 -18.15 1.47
CA ALA A 233 -6.22 -18.80 0.89
C ALA A 233 -5.85 -19.53 -0.40
N THR A 234 -6.72 -20.44 -0.85
CA THR A 234 -6.62 -21.11 -2.16
C THR A 234 -7.45 -20.40 -3.25
N SER A 235 -8.17 -19.34 -2.88
CA SER A 235 -8.96 -18.49 -3.78
C SER A 235 -8.58 -17.02 -3.61
N PRO A 236 -8.58 -16.22 -4.68
CA PRO A 236 -8.33 -14.78 -4.58
C PRO A 236 -9.41 -14.03 -3.80
N THR A 237 -10.56 -14.63 -3.60
CA THR A 237 -11.69 -14.10 -2.81
C THR A 237 -11.81 -14.74 -1.44
N GLY A 238 -10.79 -15.44 -0.98
CA GLY A 238 -10.75 -16.09 0.32
C GLY A 238 -11.71 -17.30 0.45
N PRO A 239 -12.19 -17.60 1.67
CA PRO A 239 -11.84 -16.90 2.92
C PRO A 239 -10.35 -17.05 3.28
N PHE A 240 -9.76 -15.94 3.67
CA PHE A 240 -8.37 -15.94 4.14
C PHE A 240 -8.29 -16.35 5.61
N LYS A 241 -7.19 -17.00 5.97
CA LYS A 241 -6.88 -17.43 7.35
C LYS A 241 -5.53 -16.85 7.75
N ASP A 242 -5.45 -16.27 8.93
CA ASP A 242 -4.19 -15.83 9.52
C ASP A 242 -3.17 -16.98 9.48
N ALA A 243 -2.00 -16.71 8.90
CA ALA A 243 -0.99 -17.73 8.67
C ALA A 243 -0.09 -17.96 9.89
N LEU A 244 0.03 -16.97 10.78
CA LEU A 244 1.02 -16.96 11.86
C LEU A 244 0.40 -17.00 13.26
N GLY A 245 -0.82 -16.49 13.44
CA GLY A 245 -1.42 -16.29 14.77
C GLY A 245 -0.79 -15.15 15.57
N HIS A 246 0.08 -14.36 14.93
CA HIS A 246 0.74 -13.17 15.46
C HIS A 246 1.15 -12.24 14.30
N PRO A 247 1.47 -10.96 14.55
CA PRO A 247 1.96 -10.07 13.50
C PRO A 247 3.27 -10.57 12.87
N LEU A 248 3.42 -10.41 11.57
CA LEU A 248 4.71 -10.54 10.86
C LEU A 248 5.65 -9.38 11.22
N VAL A 249 5.09 -8.16 11.38
CA VAL A 249 5.83 -6.97 11.82
C VAL A 249 5.01 -6.25 12.87
N THR A 250 5.60 -6.00 14.04
CA THR A 250 4.95 -5.27 15.14
C THR A 250 5.13 -3.76 15.00
N THR A 251 4.22 -2.99 15.60
CA THR A 251 4.32 -1.52 15.65
C THR A 251 5.65 -1.10 16.27
N GLY A 252 6.31 -0.13 15.62
CA GLY A 252 7.56 0.44 16.10
C GLY A 252 8.82 -0.41 15.91
N GLN A 253 8.70 -1.65 15.42
CA GLN A 253 9.84 -2.55 15.23
C GLN A 253 10.92 -1.96 14.32
N TYR A 254 10.52 -1.24 13.27
CA TYR A 254 11.42 -0.55 12.34
C TYR A 254 11.22 0.97 12.34
N GLY A 255 10.59 1.51 13.39
CA GLY A 255 10.22 2.91 13.52
C GLY A 255 8.84 3.21 12.94
N GLY A 256 8.10 4.13 13.56
CA GLY A 256 6.75 4.52 13.11
C GLY A 256 5.71 3.40 13.18
N GLN A 257 4.68 3.54 12.37
CA GLN A 257 3.64 2.53 12.19
C GLN A 257 4.10 1.49 11.18
N SER A 258 3.86 0.21 11.48
CA SER A 258 4.07 -0.88 10.54
C SER A 258 2.78 -1.12 9.78
N ILE A 259 2.62 -0.39 8.66
CA ILE A 259 1.40 -0.42 7.83
C ILE A 259 1.76 -0.48 6.34
N ASP A 260 0.74 -0.58 5.51
CA ASP A 260 0.82 -0.51 4.05
C ASP A 260 1.73 -1.57 3.42
N PRO A 261 1.49 -2.85 3.72
CA PRO A 261 2.30 -3.90 3.14
C PRO A 261 2.01 -4.08 1.65
N TYR A 262 3.05 -4.08 0.84
CA TYR A 262 2.99 -4.36 -0.59
C TYR A 262 3.97 -5.47 -0.96
N ALA A 263 3.45 -6.56 -1.52
CA ALA A 263 4.28 -7.68 -1.97
C ALA A 263 4.60 -7.55 -3.46
N PHE A 264 5.88 -7.61 -3.80
CA PHE A 264 6.39 -7.62 -5.16
C PHE A 264 7.13 -8.94 -5.42
N THR A 265 6.81 -9.61 -6.52
CA THR A 265 7.56 -10.78 -7.01
C THR A 265 8.33 -10.41 -8.26
N ASP A 266 9.65 -10.58 -8.25
CA ASP A 266 10.52 -10.29 -9.38
C ASP A 266 10.51 -11.43 -10.43
N ASP A 267 11.07 -11.18 -11.60
CA ASP A 267 11.13 -12.11 -12.73
C ASP A 267 11.89 -13.42 -12.39
N ASP A 268 12.80 -13.36 -11.42
CA ASP A 268 13.57 -14.51 -10.92
C ASP A 268 12.84 -15.35 -9.84
N GLY A 269 11.59 -14.96 -9.53
CA GLY A 269 10.75 -15.62 -8.52
C GLY A 269 11.04 -15.25 -7.08
N ARG A 270 11.99 -14.34 -6.81
CA ARG A 270 12.17 -13.76 -5.48
C ARG A 270 11.03 -12.82 -5.16
N ALA A 271 10.59 -12.84 -3.93
CA ALA A 271 9.51 -11.98 -3.45
C ALA A 271 10.04 -11.02 -2.38
N TYR A 272 9.49 -9.82 -2.38
CA TYR A 272 9.86 -8.74 -1.49
C TYR A 272 8.61 -8.15 -0.86
N LEU A 273 8.69 -7.81 0.42
CA LEU A 273 7.63 -7.08 1.13
C LEU A 273 8.13 -5.67 1.44
N TYR A 274 7.37 -4.69 0.93
CA TYR A 274 7.56 -3.27 1.24
C TYR A 274 6.50 -2.86 2.25
N PHE A 275 6.85 -1.96 3.16
CA PHE A 275 5.92 -1.43 4.16
C PHE A 275 6.48 -0.19 4.83
N GLY A 276 5.65 0.53 5.59
CA GLY A 276 6.07 1.62 6.46
C GLY A 276 5.27 2.90 6.31
N ASN A 277 5.45 3.76 7.32
CA ASN A 277 4.82 5.07 7.43
C ASN A 277 5.79 6.04 8.09
N GLY A 278 5.73 7.31 7.72
CA GLY A 278 6.56 8.37 8.31
C GLY A 278 7.70 8.79 7.41
N SER A 279 8.96 8.61 7.82
CA SER A 279 10.11 9.17 7.10
C SER A 279 10.79 8.18 6.14
N SER A 280 10.48 6.89 6.23
CA SER A 280 11.07 5.87 5.37
C SER A 280 10.16 4.65 5.20
N ALA A 281 10.19 4.08 4.00
CA ALA A 281 9.71 2.73 3.77
C ALA A 281 10.75 1.70 4.23
N HIS A 282 10.31 0.46 4.35
CA HIS A 282 11.19 -0.68 4.57
C HIS A 282 10.94 -1.73 3.50
N VAL A 283 11.96 -2.51 3.17
CA VAL A 283 11.86 -3.64 2.25
C VAL A 283 12.70 -4.81 2.75
N ALA A 284 12.15 -6.01 2.63
CA ALA A 284 12.87 -7.25 2.87
C ALA A 284 12.55 -8.30 1.81
N GLU A 285 13.51 -9.16 1.48
CA GLU A 285 13.25 -10.38 0.71
C GLU A 285 12.49 -11.37 1.62
N LEU A 286 11.42 -11.94 1.10
CA LEU A 286 10.65 -12.99 1.76
C LEU A 286 11.30 -14.36 1.51
N ASN A 287 11.16 -15.27 2.46
CA ASN A 287 11.43 -16.69 2.26
C ASN A 287 10.46 -17.31 1.25
N ALA A 288 10.77 -18.52 0.83
CA ALA A 288 9.93 -19.26 -0.12
C ALA A 288 8.50 -19.52 0.40
N ASP A 289 8.32 -19.51 1.71
CA ASP A 289 7.04 -19.67 2.41
C ASP A 289 6.13 -18.43 2.32
N MET A 290 6.67 -17.28 1.92
CA MET A 290 5.96 -15.99 1.80
C MET A 290 5.39 -15.44 3.12
N VAL A 291 5.70 -16.04 4.26
CA VAL A 291 5.20 -15.64 5.59
C VAL A 291 6.31 -15.32 6.58
N SER A 292 7.55 -15.29 6.12
CA SER A 292 8.73 -14.95 6.90
C SER A 292 9.75 -14.20 6.06
N PHE A 293 10.61 -13.40 6.72
CA PHE A 293 11.68 -12.66 6.05
C PHE A 293 12.92 -13.53 5.88
N LYS A 294 13.54 -13.46 4.70
CA LYS A 294 14.84 -14.05 4.39
C LYS A 294 15.96 -13.12 4.78
N THR A 295 15.74 -11.82 4.70
CA THR A 295 16.68 -10.77 5.09
C THR A 295 16.02 -9.85 6.11
N GLU A 296 16.82 -9.19 6.95
CA GLU A 296 16.29 -8.11 7.77
C GLU A 296 15.75 -6.98 6.88
N PRO A 297 14.58 -6.39 7.23
CA PRO A 297 14.06 -5.23 6.55
C PRO A 297 15.04 -4.06 6.59
N GLN A 298 15.38 -3.55 5.42
CA GLN A 298 16.22 -2.36 5.25
C GLN A 298 15.38 -1.14 4.87
N ALA A 299 15.79 0.04 5.34
CA ALA A 299 15.11 1.29 5.03
C ALA A 299 15.33 1.72 3.58
N ILE A 300 14.26 2.16 2.92
CA ILE A 300 14.27 2.92 1.68
C ILE A 300 14.02 4.38 2.02
N SER A 301 15.01 5.22 1.78
CA SER A 301 14.88 6.67 2.00
C SER A 301 14.71 7.37 0.67
N VAL A 302 13.57 8.00 0.47
CA VAL A 302 13.26 8.85 -0.68
C VAL A 302 12.63 10.16 -0.21
N PRO A 303 12.91 11.29 -0.86
CA PRO A 303 12.35 12.58 -0.45
C PRO A 303 10.82 12.60 -0.52
N GLY A 304 10.17 13.00 0.56
CA GLY A 304 8.71 13.15 0.62
C GLY A 304 7.95 11.88 0.96
N PHE A 305 8.64 10.76 1.25
CA PHE A 305 7.94 9.53 1.65
C PHE A 305 7.03 9.77 2.86
N ARG A 306 5.79 9.36 2.72
CA ARG A 306 4.83 9.33 3.83
C ARG A 306 4.33 7.92 4.09
N GLU A 307 3.78 7.23 3.08
CA GLU A 307 3.18 5.91 3.19
C GLU A 307 2.83 5.32 1.80
N GLY A 308 2.13 4.17 1.75
CA GLY A 308 1.59 3.61 0.51
C GLY A 308 2.65 3.11 -0.45
N SER A 309 3.60 2.31 0.04
CA SER A 309 4.70 1.75 -0.75
C SER A 309 4.20 0.82 -1.85
N VAL A 310 4.66 1.04 -3.10
CA VAL A 310 4.40 0.17 -4.25
C VAL A 310 5.68 -0.05 -5.03
N ALA A 311 5.96 -1.27 -5.46
CA ALA A 311 7.11 -1.56 -6.30
C ALA A 311 6.70 -2.40 -7.52
N PHE A 312 7.30 -2.11 -8.66
CA PHE A 312 7.15 -2.91 -9.86
C PHE A 312 8.39 -2.80 -10.76
N LYS A 313 8.50 -3.71 -11.73
CA LYS A 313 9.60 -3.71 -12.69
C LYS A 313 9.06 -3.49 -14.10
N ARG A 314 9.74 -2.65 -14.87
CA ARG A 314 9.43 -2.41 -16.28
C ARG A 314 10.72 -2.23 -17.07
N ASN A 315 10.90 -3.05 -18.11
CA ASN A 315 12.08 -2.98 -18.99
C ASN A 315 13.41 -2.98 -18.21
N GLY A 316 13.53 -3.84 -17.19
CA GLY A 316 14.73 -3.97 -16.37
C GLY A 316 14.94 -2.88 -15.32
N THR A 317 14.08 -1.86 -15.27
CA THR A 317 14.11 -0.79 -14.29
C THR A 317 13.08 -1.05 -13.20
N TYR A 318 13.46 -0.88 -11.93
CA TYR A 318 12.56 -0.94 -10.80
C TYR A 318 12.00 0.44 -10.51
N TYR A 319 10.70 0.48 -10.31
CA TYR A 319 9.96 1.69 -9.91
C TYR A 319 9.48 1.48 -8.48
N PHE A 320 9.67 2.49 -7.67
CA PHE A 320 9.15 2.57 -6.32
C PHE A 320 8.24 3.78 -6.25
N MET A 321 6.99 3.59 -5.86
CA MET A 321 5.97 4.64 -5.73
C MET A 321 5.51 4.75 -4.29
N TRP A 322 5.10 5.95 -3.89
CA TRP A 322 4.60 6.23 -2.55
C TRP A 322 3.68 7.43 -2.56
N SER A 323 2.96 7.63 -1.46
CA SER A 323 2.23 8.86 -1.22
C SER A 323 3.05 9.85 -0.43
N GLU A 324 2.91 11.12 -0.79
CA GLU A 324 3.44 12.27 -0.06
C GLU A 324 2.29 12.96 0.69
N ASN A 325 2.62 13.77 1.68
CA ASN A 325 1.68 14.45 2.57
C ASN A 325 0.89 13.49 3.50
N ASP A 326 -0.10 14.00 4.20
CA ASP A 326 -0.97 13.22 5.10
C ASP A 326 -2.26 12.87 4.38
N THR A 327 -2.79 11.66 4.57
CA THR A 327 -4.04 11.20 3.92
C THR A 327 -5.26 12.07 4.22
N ARG A 328 -5.19 12.94 5.24
CA ARG A 328 -6.23 13.94 5.56
C ARG A 328 -6.09 15.23 4.78
N SER A 329 -4.96 15.41 4.10
CA SER A 329 -4.70 16.61 3.30
C SER A 329 -5.33 16.49 1.92
N GLU A 330 -5.94 17.54 1.44
CA GLU A 330 -6.36 17.64 0.04
C GLU A 330 -5.19 17.57 -0.95
N ASP A 331 -3.96 17.85 -0.47
CA ASP A 331 -2.70 17.78 -1.20
C ASP A 331 -2.02 16.41 -1.13
N TYR A 332 -2.70 15.38 -0.61
CA TYR A 332 -2.23 14.00 -0.66
C TYR A 332 -2.04 13.59 -2.11
N ASP A 333 -0.87 13.06 -2.46
CA ASP A 333 -0.46 12.85 -3.83
C ASP A 333 0.43 11.61 -4.00
N VAL A 334 0.83 11.28 -5.23
CA VAL A 334 1.68 10.13 -5.54
C VAL A 334 2.96 10.57 -6.23
N ALA A 335 4.08 10.16 -5.67
CA ALA A 335 5.41 10.29 -6.26
C ALA A 335 6.02 8.93 -6.62
N TYR A 336 7.10 8.94 -7.41
CA TYR A 336 7.85 7.75 -7.73
C TYR A 336 9.36 7.99 -7.83
N ALA A 337 10.12 6.92 -7.72
CA ALA A 337 11.56 6.87 -7.96
C ALA A 337 11.93 5.64 -8.80
N LYS A 338 13.12 5.67 -9.41
CA LYS A 338 13.65 4.58 -10.22
C LYS A 338 14.92 4.02 -9.61
N GLY A 339 15.14 2.71 -9.75
CA GLY A 339 16.34 2.01 -9.28
C GLY A 339 16.73 0.85 -10.18
N SER A 340 17.88 0.26 -9.93
CA SER A 340 18.40 -0.93 -10.64
C SER A 340 18.18 -2.22 -9.86
N SER A 341 17.62 -2.13 -8.65
CA SER A 341 17.39 -3.25 -7.74
C SER A 341 16.06 -3.07 -7.00
N PRO A 342 15.34 -4.13 -6.65
CA PRO A 342 14.14 -4.04 -5.83
C PRO A 342 14.44 -3.52 -4.41
N LEU A 343 15.68 -3.63 -3.96
CA LEU A 343 16.13 -3.12 -2.67
C LEU A 343 16.61 -1.65 -2.73
N GLY A 344 16.54 -1.01 -3.91
CA GLY A 344 17.11 0.30 -4.14
C GLY A 344 18.64 0.26 -4.41
N PRO A 345 19.36 1.41 -4.30
CA PRO A 345 18.78 2.72 -4.02
C PRO A 345 17.87 3.23 -5.14
N PHE A 346 16.90 4.07 -4.75
CA PHE A 346 15.97 4.69 -5.68
C PHE A 346 16.23 6.19 -5.81
N THR A 347 16.12 6.70 -7.04
CA THR A 347 16.30 8.12 -7.35
C THR A 347 14.97 8.71 -7.84
N LYS A 348 14.47 9.73 -7.15
CA LYS A 348 13.26 10.49 -7.52
C LYS A 348 13.59 11.39 -8.71
N PRO A 349 13.01 11.19 -9.91
CA PRO A 349 13.25 12.06 -11.06
C PRO A 349 12.47 13.37 -10.94
N ALA A 350 12.80 14.33 -11.79
CA ALA A 350 11.96 15.51 -11.99
C ALA A 350 10.59 15.11 -12.52
N GLY A 351 9.58 15.97 -12.38
CA GLY A 351 8.20 15.70 -12.81
C GLY A 351 7.35 14.97 -11.78
N ASN A 352 7.78 14.86 -10.52
CA ASN A 352 6.97 14.45 -9.39
C ASN A 352 6.27 15.64 -8.73
N PRO A 353 5.11 15.44 -8.08
CA PRO A 353 4.33 14.20 -8.05
C PRO A 353 3.67 13.90 -9.41
N ILE A 354 3.37 12.61 -9.66
CA ILE A 354 2.76 12.16 -10.93
C ILE A 354 1.23 12.10 -10.88
N LEU A 355 0.65 12.01 -9.70
CA LEU A 355 -0.78 12.09 -9.46
C LEU A 355 -1.02 13.08 -8.35
N GLN A 356 -1.86 14.07 -8.58
CA GLN A 356 -2.19 15.12 -7.62
C GLN A 356 -3.62 15.59 -7.82
N LYS A 357 -4.12 16.36 -6.86
CA LYS A 357 -5.47 16.91 -6.90
C LYS A 357 -5.77 17.68 -8.20
N ASN A 358 -7.04 17.67 -8.59
CA ASN A 358 -7.63 18.52 -9.63
C ASN A 358 -8.77 19.32 -9.01
N ALA A 359 -8.42 20.37 -8.28
CA ALA A 359 -9.37 21.18 -7.52
C ALA A 359 -10.49 21.79 -8.38
N PRO A 360 -10.26 22.25 -9.63
CA PRO A 360 -11.35 22.72 -10.50
C PRO A 360 -12.44 21.67 -10.77
N GLN A 361 -12.13 20.38 -10.69
CA GLN A 361 -13.09 19.28 -10.82
C GLN A 361 -13.56 18.72 -9.46
N GLY A 362 -13.11 19.31 -8.33
CA GLY A 362 -13.41 18.81 -7.00
C GLY A 362 -12.67 17.53 -6.63
N ILE A 363 -11.65 17.13 -7.40
CA ILE A 363 -10.83 15.95 -7.12
C ILE A 363 -9.72 16.34 -6.15
N LEU A 364 -9.78 15.82 -4.92
CA LEU A 364 -8.89 16.15 -3.81
C LEU A 364 -8.37 14.88 -3.14
N GLY A 365 -7.23 14.96 -2.46
CA GLY A 365 -6.68 13.87 -1.64
C GLY A 365 -6.38 12.61 -2.44
N THR A 366 -5.77 12.75 -3.62
CA THR A 366 -5.47 11.64 -4.55
C THR A 366 -4.19 10.93 -4.14
N GLY A 367 -4.27 9.70 -3.66
CA GLY A 367 -3.07 8.98 -3.21
C GLY A 367 -3.27 7.50 -2.96
N HIS A 368 -2.32 6.88 -2.31
CA HIS A 368 -2.26 5.48 -1.95
C HIS A 368 -2.61 4.57 -3.12
N ASN A 369 -1.67 4.43 -4.02
CA ASN A 369 -1.89 3.76 -5.30
C ASN A 369 -1.44 2.29 -5.31
N SER A 370 -1.91 1.57 -6.31
CA SER A 370 -1.31 0.35 -6.84
C SER A 370 -1.35 0.37 -8.36
N VAL A 371 -0.63 -0.52 -9.03
CA VAL A 371 -0.54 -0.52 -10.49
C VAL A 371 -0.92 -1.88 -11.08
N LEU A 372 -1.47 -1.84 -12.30
CA LEU A 372 -1.82 -3.03 -13.06
C LEU A 372 -1.26 -2.90 -14.48
N GLN A 373 -0.51 -3.91 -14.92
CA GLN A 373 -0.14 -4.06 -16.32
C GLN A 373 -1.04 -5.10 -16.99
N LEU A 374 -1.59 -4.74 -18.14
CA LEU A 374 -2.33 -5.66 -18.99
C LEU A 374 -1.39 -6.37 -19.99
N ALA A 375 -1.81 -7.53 -20.48
CA ALA A 375 -1.03 -8.29 -21.44
C ALA A 375 -0.81 -7.57 -22.79
N ASN A 376 -1.66 -6.61 -23.15
CA ASN A 376 -1.48 -5.74 -24.32
C ASN A 376 -0.45 -4.63 -24.11
N GLY A 377 0.17 -4.55 -22.92
CA GLY A 377 1.16 -3.54 -22.55
C GLY A 377 0.59 -2.26 -21.95
N ASP A 378 -0.73 -2.13 -21.83
CA ASP A 378 -1.37 -1.01 -21.15
C ASP A 378 -1.16 -1.06 -19.64
N TRP A 379 -1.02 0.11 -19.01
CA TRP A 379 -0.90 0.23 -17.57
C TRP A 379 -2.04 1.08 -16.99
N TYR A 380 -2.47 0.71 -15.80
CA TYR A 380 -3.44 1.42 -14.99
C TYR A 380 -2.88 1.69 -13.61
N ILE A 381 -3.34 2.78 -13.00
CA ILE A 381 -3.12 3.14 -11.60
C ILE A 381 -4.47 3.13 -10.88
N ALA A 382 -4.59 2.30 -9.86
CA ALA A 382 -5.68 2.37 -8.89
C ALA A 382 -5.22 3.24 -7.72
N TYR A 383 -6.08 4.11 -7.22
CA TYR A 383 -5.77 5.04 -6.14
C TYR A 383 -7.07 5.44 -5.44
N HIS A 384 -6.99 6.11 -4.31
CA HIS A 384 -8.17 6.74 -3.73
C HIS A 384 -8.14 8.27 -3.90
N ARG A 385 -9.31 8.88 -3.80
CA ARG A 385 -9.52 10.31 -3.64
C ARG A 385 -10.56 10.55 -2.56
N PHE A 386 -10.71 11.76 -2.08
CA PHE A 386 -11.84 12.15 -1.26
C PHE A 386 -13.13 11.93 -2.04
N ALA A 387 -14.15 11.36 -1.41
CA ALA A 387 -15.42 11.06 -2.04
C ALA A 387 -16.12 12.36 -2.50
N ILE A 388 -16.69 12.33 -3.68
CA ILE A 388 -17.39 13.48 -4.24
C ILE A 388 -18.89 13.25 -4.11
N PRO A 389 -19.66 14.19 -3.49
CA PRO A 389 -19.20 15.42 -2.84
C PRO A 389 -18.81 15.22 -1.37
N ASN A 390 -18.01 16.16 -0.83
CA ASN A 390 -17.78 16.36 0.62
C ASN A 390 -17.02 15.24 1.33
N GLY A 391 -16.24 14.45 0.62
CA GLY A 391 -15.32 13.50 1.25
C GLY A 391 -14.16 14.19 1.98
N ASP A 392 -13.46 13.41 2.75
CA ASP A 392 -12.29 13.80 3.54
C ASP A 392 -11.34 12.59 3.71
N GLY A 393 -10.34 12.69 4.58
CA GLY A 393 -9.39 11.60 4.83
C GLY A 393 -10.00 10.31 5.39
N THR A 394 -11.28 10.32 5.80
CA THR A 394 -12.01 9.15 6.30
C THR A 394 -13.19 8.74 5.42
N HIS A 395 -13.48 9.53 4.38
CA HIS A 395 -14.55 9.30 3.41
C HIS A 395 -13.96 9.37 2.01
N ARG A 396 -13.37 8.27 1.56
CA ARG A 396 -12.62 8.17 0.31
C ARG A 396 -13.31 7.20 -0.66
N GLU A 397 -13.00 7.32 -1.93
CA GLU A 397 -13.53 6.44 -2.99
C GLU A 397 -12.41 5.99 -3.93
N VAL A 398 -12.53 4.78 -4.46
CA VAL A 398 -11.51 4.16 -5.32
C VAL A 398 -11.68 4.57 -6.76
N CYS A 399 -10.57 4.99 -7.36
CA CYS A 399 -10.46 5.40 -8.76
C CYS A 399 -9.47 4.54 -9.53
N LEU A 400 -9.62 4.49 -10.84
CA LEU A 400 -8.77 3.76 -11.76
C LEU A 400 -8.57 4.59 -13.03
N ASP A 401 -7.33 4.97 -13.33
CA ASP A 401 -6.96 5.75 -14.51
C ASP A 401 -5.78 5.11 -15.25
N ARG A 402 -5.50 5.61 -16.44
CA ARG A 402 -4.35 5.15 -17.25
C ARG A 402 -3.04 5.63 -16.64
N LEU A 403 -2.06 4.74 -16.57
CA LEU A 403 -0.67 5.06 -16.24
C LEU A 403 0.16 5.01 -17.52
N VAL A 404 0.75 6.13 -17.91
CA VAL A 404 1.47 6.26 -19.19
C VAL A 404 2.94 6.48 -18.93
N PHE A 405 3.79 5.80 -19.71
CA PHE A 405 5.24 5.96 -19.68
C PHE A 405 5.73 6.69 -20.91
N ASN A 406 6.62 7.64 -20.70
CA ASN A 406 7.36 8.30 -21.76
C ASN A 406 8.45 7.37 -22.35
N ALA A 407 9.03 7.75 -23.47
CA ALA A 407 10.06 6.97 -24.15
C ALA A 407 11.34 6.77 -23.30
N ASP A 408 11.64 7.70 -22.41
CA ASP A 408 12.76 7.63 -21.46
C ASP A 408 12.46 6.81 -20.20
N GLY A 409 11.28 6.19 -20.13
CA GLY A 409 10.83 5.42 -18.98
C GLY A 409 10.38 6.28 -17.79
N SER A 410 10.25 7.59 -17.94
CA SER A 410 9.57 8.39 -16.93
C SER A 410 8.06 8.17 -16.98
N ILE A 411 7.39 8.34 -15.84
CA ILE A 411 5.92 8.29 -15.77
C ILE A 411 5.38 9.67 -16.14
N ALA A 412 4.48 9.72 -17.10
CA ALA A 412 3.75 10.94 -17.45
C ALA A 412 2.76 11.31 -16.32
N PRO A 413 2.48 12.60 -16.08
CA PRO A 413 1.48 13.01 -15.12
C PRO A 413 0.13 12.33 -15.40
N VAL A 414 -0.42 11.69 -14.38
CA VAL A 414 -1.75 11.08 -14.42
C VAL A 414 -2.79 12.20 -14.37
N LYS A 415 -3.80 12.08 -15.22
CA LYS A 415 -4.96 13.00 -15.22
C LYS A 415 -6.09 12.30 -14.50
N PRO A 416 -6.35 12.63 -13.23
CA PRO A 416 -7.44 12.03 -12.49
C PRO A 416 -8.78 12.38 -13.14
N THR A 417 -9.66 11.37 -13.33
CA THR A 417 -10.97 11.53 -13.96
C THR A 417 -12.12 11.40 -12.96
N LEU A 418 -13.32 11.92 -13.34
CA LEU A 418 -14.56 11.77 -12.57
C LEU A 418 -15.26 10.46 -12.90
#